data_372b4b0284042d146c956aeff7588c52
#
_entry.id   372b4b0284042d146c956aeff7588c52
#
_cell.length_a   1.000
_cell.length_b   1.000
_cell.length_c   1.000
_cell.angle_alpha   90.00
_cell.angle_beta   90.00
_cell.angle_gamma   90.00
#
_symmetry.space_group_name_H-M   'P 1'
#
loop_
_entity.id
_entity.type
_entity.pdbx_description
1 polymer ?
#
loop_
_entity_poly.entity_id
_entity_poly.type
_entity_poly.pdbx_seq_one_letter_code
_entity_poly.pdbx_strand_id
1 'polypeptide(L)'
;RQRQMCIRDRREDYDALGGIIGVAAIARALGKDVRIALSKETSAIDKMVNVLNESEFWKENIITAEAARVWVDANTLTVVCDTHRQEMVAAQEALEISERRIVIDHHRRAADFVENPLLTYLEPTASSTSELVTELVQYAGVPVKLSKAEATGIYAGIVLDTKNFVQQTGARTFEAAAFLRRAGADIDRVKQLFIETFDSIQLRAKMVFEASRTEGIAISVAPEGLKDMMALAAQSADMLISNEDIEAAFVLYSLNDGGIGVSARSKGKVNVQVVMEALGGGGHRTCLLYTSPSPRD
;
A
#
# COMPACT_ATOMS: atom_id res chain seq x y z
N ARG A 1 -17.04 -8.04 25.48
CA ARG A 1 -16.78 -6.85 24.62
C ARG A 1 -16.72 -7.32 23.18
N GLN A 2 -17.30 -6.59 22.24
CA GLN A 2 -17.14 -6.87 20.81
C GLN A 2 -15.71 -6.53 20.42
N ARG A 3 -15.02 -7.48 19.76
CA ARG A 3 -13.64 -7.35 19.29
C ARG A 3 -13.61 -6.87 17.85
N GLN A 4 -12.62 -6.09 17.51
CA GLN A 4 -12.35 -5.67 16.14
C GLN A 4 -10.88 -5.88 15.82
N MET A 5 -10.62 -6.52 14.68
CA MET A 5 -9.30 -6.75 14.13
C MET A 5 -9.16 -5.93 12.85
N CYS A 6 -8.08 -5.17 12.73
CA CYS A 6 -7.71 -4.51 11.49
C CYS A 6 -6.54 -5.28 10.86
N ILE A 7 -6.72 -5.70 9.62
CA ILE A 7 -5.73 -6.45 8.84
C ILE A 7 -5.55 -5.74 7.50
N ARG A 8 -4.37 -5.85 6.91
CA ARG A 8 -3.99 -5.21 5.65
C ARG A 8 -3.29 -6.16 4.68
N ASP A 9 -2.85 -5.61 3.53
CA ASP A 9 -2.01 -6.26 2.55
C ASP A 9 -0.64 -6.71 3.15
N ARG A 10 -0.08 -7.80 2.62
CA ARG A 10 1.29 -8.26 2.91
C ARG A 10 2.35 -7.26 2.45
N ARG A 11 2.06 -6.50 1.40
CA ARG A 11 2.92 -5.42 0.89
C ARG A 11 2.58 -4.13 1.60
N GLU A 12 3.17 -3.97 2.77
CA GLU A 12 2.89 -2.87 3.66
C GLU A 12 3.38 -1.53 3.11
N ASP A 13 2.44 -0.62 2.89
CA ASP A 13 2.71 0.75 2.53
C ASP A 13 1.93 1.73 3.41
N TYR A 14 2.09 3.02 3.15
CA TYR A 14 1.45 4.04 3.97
C TYR A 14 -0.05 4.15 3.72
N ASP A 15 -0.59 3.70 2.57
CA ASP A 15 -2.03 3.75 2.33
C ASP A 15 -2.75 2.63 3.10
N ALA A 16 -2.23 1.41 3.05
CA ALA A 16 -2.70 0.31 3.89
C ALA A 16 -2.65 0.67 5.38
N LEU A 17 -1.55 1.31 5.84
CA LEU A 17 -1.41 1.76 7.22
C LEU A 17 -2.43 2.87 7.55
N GLY A 18 -2.61 3.84 6.68
CA GLY A 18 -3.56 4.94 6.85
C GLY A 18 -5.00 4.43 6.95
N GLY A 19 -5.37 3.46 6.11
CA GLY A 19 -6.66 2.77 6.18
C GLY A 19 -6.91 2.16 7.56
N ILE A 20 -5.95 1.41 8.07
CA ILE A 20 -6.03 0.79 9.41
C ILE A 20 -6.10 1.83 10.52
N ILE A 21 -5.30 2.89 10.46
CA ILE A 21 -5.31 3.95 11.47
C ILE A 21 -6.71 4.55 11.61
N GLY A 22 -7.36 4.89 10.52
CA GLY A 22 -8.69 5.49 10.58
C GLY A 22 -9.75 4.50 11.08
N VAL A 23 -9.73 3.24 10.64
CA VAL A 23 -10.64 2.20 11.13
C VAL A 23 -10.44 1.95 12.63
N ALA A 24 -9.20 1.89 13.11
CA ALA A 24 -8.89 1.74 14.53
C ALA A 24 -9.39 2.94 15.37
N ALA A 25 -9.27 4.16 14.83
CA ALA A 25 -9.79 5.36 15.48
C ALA A 25 -11.33 5.33 15.60
N ILE A 26 -12.03 4.89 14.55
CA ILE A 26 -13.51 4.70 14.58
C ILE A 26 -13.88 3.67 15.63
N ALA A 27 -13.22 2.51 15.64
CA ALA A 27 -13.51 1.43 16.59
C ALA A 27 -13.26 1.86 18.03
N ARG A 28 -12.17 2.58 18.29
CA ARG A 28 -11.88 3.19 19.59
C ARG A 28 -12.96 4.18 20.01
N ALA A 29 -13.43 5.03 19.12
CA ALA A 29 -14.52 5.97 19.39
C ALA A 29 -15.84 5.27 19.73
N LEU A 30 -16.07 4.07 19.16
CA LEU A 30 -17.21 3.18 19.47
C LEU A 30 -17.00 2.33 20.73
N GLY A 31 -15.88 2.48 21.46
CA GLY A 31 -15.57 1.73 22.67
C GLY A 31 -15.30 0.24 22.44
N LYS A 32 -14.83 -0.15 21.24
CA LYS A 32 -14.50 -1.53 20.91
C LYS A 32 -13.08 -1.89 21.36
N ASP A 33 -12.85 -3.17 21.61
CA ASP A 33 -11.51 -3.72 21.82
C ASP A 33 -10.86 -3.96 20.45
N VAL A 34 -9.75 -3.29 20.16
CA VAL A 34 -9.14 -3.23 18.82
C VAL A 34 -7.76 -3.87 18.85
N ARG A 35 -7.44 -4.65 17.83
CA ARG A 35 -6.06 -5.07 17.52
C ARG A 35 -5.73 -4.79 16.07
N ILE A 36 -4.47 -4.52 15.83
CA ILE A 36 -3.93 -4.18 14.51
C ILE A 36 -2.86 -5.21 14.17
N ALA A 37 -3.14 -6.07 13.18
CA ALA A 37 -2.18 -7.06 12.73
C ALA A 37 -1.24 -6.44 11.70
N LEU A 38 0.06 -6.39 12.03
CA LEU A 38 1.12 -5.99 11.14
C LEU A 38 2.05 -7.17 10.86
N SER A 39 2.64 -7.23 9.65
CA SER A 39 3.68 -8.20 9.34
C SER A 39 4.98 -7.86 10.07
N LYS A 40 5.84 -8.86 10.29
CA LYS A 40 7.16 -8.66 10.92
C LYS A 40 8.23 -8.14 9.95
N GLU A 41 7.96 -8.19 8.66
CA GLU A 41 9.00 -8.06 7.62
C GLU A 41 9.08 -6.66 6.98
N THR A 42 8.42 -5.66 7.52
CA THR A 42 8.29 -4.38 6.82
C THR A 42 9.21 -3.30 7.35
N SER A 43 10.15 -2.88 6.51
CA SER A 43 10.92 -1.64 6.69
C SER A 43 10.21 -0.39 6.15
N ALA A 44 9.26 -0.54 5.20
CA ALA A 44 8.67 0.59 4.48
C ALA A 44 7.88 1.55 5.39
N ILE A 45 7.12 1.01 6.35
CA ILE A 45 6.27 1.80 7.27
C ILE A 45 6.86 1.98 8.66
N ASP A 46 8.04 1.39 8.97
CA ASP A 46 8.63 1.40 10.32
C ASP A 46 8.75 2.81 10.91
N LYS A 47 9.12 3.79 10.08
CA LYS A 47 9.21 5.18 10.54
C LYS A 47 7.88 5.69 11.12
N MET A 48 6.76 5.36 10.48
CA MET A 48 5.44 5.80 10.96
C MET A 48 4.93 4.94 12.12
N VAL A 49 5.18 3.63 12.10
CA VAL A 49 4.87 2.73 13.21
C VAL A 49 5.59 3.18 14.48
N ASN A 50 6.86 3.58 14.39
CA ASN A 50 7.61 4.13 15.53
C ASN A 50 6.97 5.40 16.08
N VAL A 51 6.46 6.29 15.21
CA VAL A 51 5.72 7.49 15.63
C VAL A 51 4.41 7.13 16.34
N LEU A 52 3.68 6.15 15.83
CA LEU A 52 2.44 5.69 16.44
C LEU A 52 2.70 5.06 17.81
N ASN A 53 3.78 4.28 17.95
CA ASN A 53 4.19 3.61 19.18
C ASN A 53 4.62 4.55 20.31
N GLU A 54 4.75 5.86 20.06
CA GLU A 54 4.85 6.87 21.12
C GLU A 54 3.56 6.94 21.96
N SER A 55 2.42 6.46 21.42
CA SER A 55 1.14 6.35 22.13
C SER A 55 0.97 4.96 22.73
N GLU A 56 0.56 4.89 23.99
CA GLU A 56 0.26 3.64 24.68
C GLU A 56 -0.77 2.78 23.92
N PHE A 57 -1.82 3.42 23.38
CA PHE A 57 -2.83 2.73 22.59
C PHE A 57 -2.21 1.92 21.45
N TRP A 58 -1.36 2.54 20.63
CA TRP A 58 -0.76 1.87 19.47
C TRP A 58 0.23 0.79 19.89
N LYS A 59 1.08 1.08 20.88
CA LYS A 59 2.05 0.14 21.42
C LYS A 59 1.42 -1.15 21.96
N GLU A 60 0.26 -1.05 22.60
CA GLU A 60 -0.42 -2.21 23.18
C GLU A 60 -1.31 -2.98 22.18
N ASN A 61 -1.70 -2.34 21.08
CA ASN A 61 -2.69 -2.89 20.17
C ASN A 61 -2.12 -3.35 18.82
N ILE A 62 -0.88 -3.01 18.50
CA ILE A 62 -0.17 -3.60 17.36
C ILE A 62 0.28 -5.01 17.74
N ILE A 63 -0.10 -6.00 16.94
CA ILE A 63 0.24 -7.41 17.15
C ILE A 63 0.73 -8.06 15.86
N THR A 64 1.40 -9.20 15.97
CA THR A 64 1.83 -9.97 14.80
C THR A 64 0.67 -10.79 14.22
N ALA A 65 0.83 -11.29 12.99
CA ALA A 65 -0.14 -12.17 12.35
C ALA A 65 -0.41 -13.44 13.19
N GLU A 66 0.62 -14.00 13.80
CA GLU A 66 0.50 -15.18 14.66
C GLU A 66 -0.31 -14.87 15.95
N ALA A 67 -0.05 -13.70 16.55
CA ALA A 67 -0.83 -13.26 17.71
C ALA A 67 -2.29 -12.94 17.33
N ALA A 68 -2.51 -12.41 16.13
CA ALA A 68 -3.84 -12.15 15.59
C ALA A 68 -4.68 -13.43 15.48
N ARG A 69 -4.08 -14.52 14.99
CA ARG A 69 -4.73 -15.84 14.92
C ARG A 69 -5.26 -16.32 16.27
N VAL A 70 -4.51 -16.10 17.34
CA VAL A 70 -4.90 -16.52 18.71
C VAL A 70 -5.97 -15.60 19.30
N TRP A 71 -5.95 -14.32 18.92
CA TRP A 71 -6.85 -13.32 19.48
C TRP A 71 -8.23 -13.29 18.81
N VAL A 72 -8.31 -13.62 17.53
CA VAL A 72 -9.55 -13.61 16.74
C VAL A 72 -10.45 -14.79 17.12
N ASP A 73 -11.74 -14.54 17.18
CA ASP A 73 -12.80 -15.57 17.28
C ASP A 73 -13.87 -15.31 16.18
N ALA A 74 -14.86 -16.21 16.07
CA ALA A 74 -15.94 -16.12 15.07
C ALA A 74 -16.76 -14.81 15.20
N ASN A 75 -16.83 -14.20 16.38
CA ASN A 75 -17.56 -12.96 16.63
C ASN A 75 -16.71 -11.70 16.42
N THR A 76 -15.43 -11.85 16.20
CA THR A 76 -14.53 -10.73 15.93
C THR A 76 -14.85 -10.11 14.58
N LEU A 77 -15.07 -8.78 14.51
CA LEU A 77 -15.19 -8.08 13.27
C LEU A 77 -13.78 -7.83 12.68
N THR A 78 -13.49 -8.45 11.56
CA THR A 78 -12.23 -8.28 10.84
C THR A 78 -12.41 -7.28 9.71
N VAL A 79 -11.62 -6.21 9.70
CA VAL A 79 -11.63 -5.19 8.65
C VAL A 79 -10.33 -5.28 7.86
N VAL A 80 -10.44 -5.59 6.59
CA VAL A 80 -9.34 -5.65 5.64
C VAL A 80 -9.27 -4.31 4.91
N CYS A 81 -8.11 -3.67 4.95
CA CYS A 81 -7.87 -2.37 4.33
C CYS A 81 -6.84 -2.50 3.20
N ASP A 82 -7.10 -1.77 2.10
CA ASP A 82 -6.20 -1.58 0.97
C ASP A 82 -5.89 -2.87 0.17
N THR A 83 -6.67 -3.88 0.38
CA THR A 83 -6.73 -5.06 -0.47
C THR A 83 -8.08 -5.74 -0.33
N HIS A 84 -8.54 -6.35 -1.39
CA HIS A 84 -9.69 -7.25 -1.38
C HIS A 84 -9.30 -8.68 -1.74
N ARG A 85 -8.01 -8.92 -2.03
CA ARG A 85 -7.48 -10.22 -2.42
C ARG A 85 -7.10 -11.01 -1.18
N GLN A 86 -7.71 -12.18 -1.01
CA GLN A 86 -7.50 -13.02 0.16
C GLN A 86 -6.04 -13.45 0.32
N GLU A 87 -5.37 -13.78 -0.79
CA GLU A 87 -3.96 -14.19 -0.79
C GLU A 87 -2.99 -13.08 -0.37
N MET A 88 -3.41 -11.81 -0.52
CA MET A 88 -2.59 -10.63 -0.18
C MET A 88 -2.74 -10.22 1.28
N VAL A 89 -3.71 -10.75 2.02
CA VAL A 89 -3.93 -10.37 3.42
C VAL A 89 -2.79 -10.87 4.31
N ALA A 90 -2.23 -10.00 5.16
CA ALA A 90 -1.09 -10.30 6.01
C ALA A 90 -1.37 -11.38 7.08
N ALA A 91 -2.58 -11.44 7.60
CA ALA A 91 -2.99 -12.41 8.63
C ALA A 91 -4.15 -13.30 8.12
N GLN A 92 -3.88 -14.10 7.08
CA GLN A 92 -4.88 -14.95 6.43
C GLN A 92 -5.57 -15.89 7.40
N GLU A 93 -4.82 -16.58 8.27
CA GLU A 93 -5.39 -17.53 9.23
C GLU A 93 -6.35 -16.84 10.22
N ALA A 94 -6.06 -15.60 10.62
CA ALA A 94 -6.99 -14.83 11.46
C ALA A 94 -8.26 -14.41 10.68
N LEU A 95 -8.10 -14.08 9.39
CA LEU A 95 -9.23 -13.77 8.51
C LEU A 95 -10.14 -14.99 8.32
N GLU A 96 -9.59 -16.17 8.19
CA GLU A 96 -10.35 -17.43 8.02
C GLU A 96 -11.19 -17.79 9.25
N ILE A 97 -10.67 -17.54 10.45
CA ILE A 97 -11.38 -17.77 11.72
C ILE A 97 -12.57 -16.82 11.90
N SER A 98 -12.42 -15.57 11.46
CA SER A 98 -13.47 -14.55 11.59
C SER A 98 -14.61 -14.83 10.61
N GLU A 99 -15.85 -14.91 11.12
CA GLU A 99 -17.06 -15.00 10.29
C GLU A 99 -17.60 -13.61 9.89
N ARG A 100 -17.05 -12.53 10.44
CA ARG A 100 -17.54 -11.16 10.27
C ARG A 100 -16.46 -10.30 9.62
N ARG A 101 -16.50 -10.20 8.29
CA ARG A 101 -15.47 -9.55 7.49
C ARG A 101 -15.99 -8.29 6.82
N ILE A 102 -15.18 -7.23 6.79
CA ILE A 102 -15.40 -6.00 6.02
C ILE A 102 -14.17 -5.78 5.15
N VAL A 103 -14.40 -5.33 3.91
CA VAL A 103 -13.34 -4.94 2.97
C VAL A 103 -13.49 -3.46 2.66
N ILE A 104 -12.42 -2.68 2.79
CA ILE A 104 -12.32 -1.26 2.40
C ILE A 104 -11.11 -1.14 1.48
N ASP A 105 -11.34 -0.83 0.21
CA ASP A 105 -10.28 -0.85 -0.80
C ASP A 105 -10.62 0.07 -1.97
N HIS A 106 -9.61 0.62 -2.64
CA HIS A 106 -9.75 1.46 -3.82
C HIS A 106 -9.23 0.79 -5.11
N HIS A 107 -8.68 -0.41 -5.01
CA HIS A 107 -8.19 -1.14 -6.16
C HIS A 107 -9.33 -1.66 -7.04
N ARG A 108 -9.04 -1.88 -8.32
CA ARG A 108 -10.00 -2.52 -9.23
C ARG A 108 -10.24 -3.96 -8.81
N ARG A 109 -11.51 -4.37 -8.86
CA ARG A 109 -11.94 -5.70 -8.45
C ARG A 109 -11.19 -6.81 -9.22
N ALA A 110 -10.54 -7.69 -8.47
CA ALA A 110 -9.92 -8.92 -8.98
C ALA A 110 -10.86 -10.13 -8.85
N ALA A 111 -10.52 -11.23 -9.50
CA ALA A 111 -11.27 -12.48 -9.40
C ALA A 111 -11.09 -13.14 -8.02
N ASP A 112 -9.87 -13.05 -7.45
CA ASP A 112 -9.57 -13.44 -6.08
C ASP A 112 -10.09 -12.36 -5.13
N PHE A 113 -11.04 -12.71 -4.27
CA PHE A 113 -11.71 -11.77 -3.36
C PHE A 113 -11.92 -12.42 -2.00
N VAL A 114 -11.82 -11.63 -0.92
CA VAL A 114 -12.16 -12.07 0.43
C VAL A 114 -13.55 -12.68 0.46
N GLU A 115 -13.67 -13.92 0.92
CA GLU A 115 -14.92 -14.68 0.90
C GLU A 115 -15.94 -14.14 1.89
N ASN A 116 -17.20 -14.09 1.46
CA ASN A 116 -18.38 -13.77 2.28
C ASN A 116 -18.25 -12.51 3.17
N PRO A 117 -17.81 -11.34 2.64
CA PRO A 117 -17.75 -10.14 3.45
C PRO A 117 -19.15 -9.65 3.82
N LEU A 118 -19.34 -9.21 5.06
CA LEU A 118 -20.58 -8.55 5.52
C LEU A 118 -20.78 -7.20 4.82
N LEU A 119 -19.68 -6.50 4.51
CA LEU A 119 -19.67 -5.23 3.81
C LEU A 119 -18.43 -5.15 2.93
N THR A 120 -18.62 -4.67 1.72
CA THR A 120 -17.55 -4.30 0.80
C THR A 120 -17.70 -2.83 0.46
N TYR A 121 -16.70 -2.03 0.81
CA TYR A 121 -16.55 -0.66 0.37
C TYR A 121 -15.37 -0.61 -0.61
N LEU A 122 -15.67 -0.88 -1.87
CA LEU A 122 -14.71 -0.92 -2.98
C LEU A 122 -15.00 0.25 -3.92
N GLU A 123 -14.09 1.24 -3.97
CA GLU A 123 -14.27 2.47 -4.73
C GLU A 123 -13.03 2.81 -5.59
N PRO A 124 -12.94 2.26 -6.80
CA PRO A 124 -11.77 2.45 -7.67
C PRO A 124 -11.56 3.88 -8.19
N THR A 125 -12.49 4.79 -7.94
CA THR A 125 -12.35 6.20 -8.32
C THR A 125 -11.74 7.05 -7.20
N ALA A 126 -11.66 6.51 -5.99
CA ALA A 126 -10.95 7.14 -4.89
C ALA A 126 -9.43 7.12 -5.14
N SER A 127 -8.73 8.11 -4.63
CA SER A 127 -7.28 8.21 -4.78
C SER A 127 -6.53 7.16 -3.95
N SER A 128 -7.11 6.72 -2.86
CA SER A 128 -6.48 5.87 -1.86
C SER A 128 -7.51 5.32 -0.85
N THR A 129 -7.19 4.23 -0.19
CA THR A 129 -7.95 3.72 0.96
C THR A 129 -7.94 4.71 2.12
N SER A 130 -6.86 5.46 2.30
CA SER A 130 -6.76 6.56 3.27
C SER A 130 -7.76 7.68 3.02
N GLU A 131 -8.07 8.01 1.75
CA GLU A 131 -9.16 8.93 1.40
C GLU A 131 -10.50 8.36 1.88
N LEU A 132 -10.83 7.12 1.52
CA LEU A 132 -12.08 6.46 1.90
C LEU A 132 -12.28 6.42 3.41
N VAL A 133 -11.24 6.05 4.14
CA VAL A 133 -11.31 5.96 5.60
C VAL A 133 -11.41 7.34 6.25
N THR A 134 -10.81 8.37 5.66
CA THR A 134 -10.97 9.76 6.13
C THR A 134 -12.43 10.20 6.05
N GLU A 135 -13.16 9.84 4.98
CA GLU A 135 -14.59 10.10 4.88
C GLU A 135 -15.37 9.32 5.94
N LEU A 136 -15.06 8.03 6.14
CA LEU A 136 -15.69 7.24 7.19
C LEU A 136 -15.48 7.85 8.58
N VAL A 137 -14.29 8.39 8.88
CA VAL A 137 -13.99 9.11 10.12
C VAL A 137 -14.88 10.34 10.29
N GLN A 138 -15.10 11.09 9.21
CA GLN A 138 -15.94 12.29 9.25
C GLN A 138 -17.42 11.96 9.45
N TYR A 139 -17.90 10.86 8.89
CA TYR A 139 -19.32 10.48 8.87
C TYR A 139 -19.66 9.26 9.75
N ALA A 140 -18.81 8.93 10.72
CA ALA A 140 -18.95 7.75 11.59
C ALA A 140 -20.20 7.76 12.51
N GLY A 141 -20.98 8.85 12.55
CA GLY A 141 -22.11 9.01 13.46
C GLY A 141 -21.74 9.19 14.94
N VAL A 142 -20.44 9.12 15.26
CA VAL A 142 -19.85 9.39 16.58
C VAL A 142 -18.64 10.31 16.42
N PRO A 143 -18.32 11.16 17.42
CA PRO A 143 -17.13 12.01 17.34
C PRO A 143 -15.85 11.16 17.34
N VAL A 144 -15.14 11.10 16.22
CA VAL A 144 -13.84 10.44 16.12
C VAL A 144 -12.74 11.49 16.27
N LYS A 145 -11.91 11.35 17.31
CA LYS A 145 -10.75 12.20 17.52
C LYS A 145 -9.50 11.51 17.03
N LEU A 146 -8.81 12.12 16.09
CA LEU A 146 -7.48 11.69 15.63
C LEU A 146 -6.41 12.44 16.43
N SER A 147 -5.38 11.74 16.86
CA SER A 147 -4.12 12.36 17.30
C SER A 147 -3.37 12.94 16.10
N LYS A 148 -2.37 13.80 16.36
CA LYS A 148 -1.49 14.31 15.29
C LYS A 148 -0.79 13.18 14.53
N ALA A 149 -0.33 12.15 15.24
CA ALA A 149 0.32 10.99 14.65
C ALA A 149 -0.64 10.22 13.73
N GLU A 150 -1.87 9.96 14.18
CA GLU A 150 -2.89 9.29 13.38
C GLU A 150 -3.26 10.09 12.13
N ALA A 151 -3.54 11.38 12.28
CA ALA A 151 -3.83 12.25 11.14
C ALA A 151 -2.66 12.32 10.15
N THR A 152 -1.40 12.33 10.66
CA THR A 152 -0.19 12.31 9.83
C THR A 152 -0.04 10.99 9.06
N GLY A 153 -0.31 9.85 9.70
CA GLY A 153 -0.24 8.53 9.08
C GLY A 153 -1.26 8.36 7.96
N ILE A 154 -2.52 8.76 8.19
CA ILE A 154 -3.56 8.71 7.15
C ILE A 154 -3.22 9.66 5.99
N TYR A 155 -2.74 10.87 6.30
CA TYR A 155 -2.30 11.83 5.28
C TYR A 155 -1.14 11.30 4.44
N ALA A 156 -0.19 10.56 5.06
CA ALA A 156 0.93 9.95 4.34
C ALA A 156 0.46 8.90 3.32
N GLY A 157 -0.60 8.14 3.60
CA GLY A 157 -1.22 7.23 2.64
C GLY A 157 -1.73 7.96 1.40
N ILE A 158 -2.52 9.04 1.58
CA ILE A 158 -2.98 9.86 0.46
C ILE A 158 -1.79 10.40 -0.36
N VAL A 159 -0.76 10.91 0.30
CA VAL A 159 0.44 11.47 -0.38
C VAL A 159 1.17 10.41 -1.20
N LEU A 160 1.30 9.18 -0.67
CA LEU A 160 1.95 8.08 -1.37
C LEU A 160 1.21 7.74 -2.67
N ASP A 161 -0.07 7.41 -2.58
CA ASP A 161 -0.86 6.90 -3.70
C ASP A 161 -1.13 7.95 -4.76
N THR A 162 -1.26 9.20 -4.35
CA THR A 162 -1.43 10.32 -5.29
C THR A 162 -0.10 10.85 -5.86
N LYS A 163 1.04 10.29 -5.45
CA LYS A 163 2.37 10.84 -5.77
C LYS A 163 2.45 12.35 -5.52
N ASN A 164 2.21 12.75 -4.27
CA ASN A 164 2.13 14.16 -3.86
C ASN A 164 1.02 14.94 -4.58
N PHE A 165 -0.18 14.39 -4.67
CA PHE A 165 -1.36 15.01 -5.32
C PHE A 165 -1.20 15.26 -6.83
N VAL A 166 -0.33 14.52 -7.50
CA VAL A 166 -0.11 14.62 -8.96
C VAL A 166 -0.98 13.62 -9.73
N GLN A 167 -1.28 12.45 -9.15
CA GLN A 167 -2.02 11.38 -9.83
C GLN A 167 -3.30 11.03 -9.08
N GLN A 168 -4.34 10.62 -9.86
CA GLN A 168 -5.63 10.10 -9.35
C GLN A 168 -6.32 10.98 -8.29
N THR A 169 -6.11 12.28 -8.31
CA THR A 169 -6.71 13.22 -7.35
C THR A 169 -8.05 13.76 -7.84
N GLY A 170 -9.01 13.83 -6.94
CA GLY A 170 -10.31 14.46 -7.14
C GLY A 170 -10.64 15.46 -6.03
N ALA A 171 -11.82 16.06 -6.07
CA ALA A 171 -12.28 16.98 -5.01
C ALA A 171 -12.28 16.28 -3.64
N ARG A 172 -12.73 15.02 -3.58
CA ARG A 172 -12.75 14.21 -2.35
C ARG A 172 -11.35 14.06 -1.74
N THR A 173 -10.32 13.87 -2.57
CA THR A 173 -8.92 13.77 -2.10
C THR A 173 -8.48 15.04 -1.37
N PHE A 174 -8.78 16.22 -1.94
CA PHE A 174 -8.43 17.50 -1.32
C PHE A 174 -9.27 17.80 -0.07
N GLU A 175 -10.54 17.39 -0.04
CA GLU A 175 -11.41 17.49 1.14
C GLU A 175 -10.88 16.62 2.29
N ALA A 176 -10.51 15.37 2.00
CA ALA A 176 -9.87 14.47 2.96
C ALA A 176 -8.55 15.04 3.48
N ALA A 177 -7.68 15.52 2.59
CA ALA A 177 -6.43 16.16 2.96
C ALA A 177 -6.65 17.42 3.84
N ALA A 178 -7.64 18.25 3.51
CA ALA A 178 -7.97 19.43 4.30
C ALA A 178 -8.52 19.06 5.69
N PHE A 179 -9.34 18.01 5.79
CA PHE A 179 -9.81 17.50 7.08
C PHE A 179 -8.63 17.01 7.94
N LEU A 180 -7.74 16.19 7.41
CA LEU A 180 -6.57 15.67 8.12
C LEU A 180 -5.63 16.80 8.57
N ARG A 181 -5.47 17.83 7.74
CA ARG A 181 -4.71 19.05 8.13
C ARG A 181 -5.36 19.76 9.32
N ARG A 182 -6.67 19.91 9.34
CA ARG A 182 -7.39 20.47 10.50
C ARG A 182 -7.28 19.58 11.74
N ALA A 183 -7.22 18.26 11.55
CA ALA A 183 -6.98 17.29 12.63
C ALA A 183 -5.52 17.31 13.16
N GLY A 184 -4.61 18.04 12.49
CA GLY A 184 -3.24 18.25 12.96
C GLY A 184 -2.18 17.43 12.22
N ALA A 185 -2.49 16.86 11.03
CA ALA A 185 -1.49 16.17 10.22
C ALA A 185 -0.27 17.06 9.95
N ASP A 186 0.92 16.51 10.16
CA ASP A 186 2.21 17.20 10.06
C ASP A 186 2.86 16.90 8.70
N ILE A 187 2.83 17.88 7.79
CA ILE A 187 3.39 17.72 6.43
C ILE A 187 4.92 17.56 6.47
N ASP A 188 5.61 18.23 7.36
CA ASP A 188 7.07 18.11 7.42
C ASP A 188 7.46 16.72 7.91
N ARG A 189 6.70 16.15 8.83
CA ARG A 189 6.85 14.76 9.24
C ARG A 189 6.57 13.81 8.05
N VAL A 190 5.50 14.04 7.29
CA VAL A 190 5.20 13.24 6.09
C VAL A 190 6.35 13.29 5.09
N LYS A 191 6.93 14.47 4.82
CA LYS A 191 8.13 14.56 3.96
C LYS A 191 9.28 13.72 4.49
N GLN A 192 9.52 13.72 5.82
CA GLN A 192 10.58 12.92 6.44
C GLN A 192 10.36 11.41 6.28
N LEU A 193 9.10 10.93 6.23
CA LEU A 193 8.80 9.52 5.97
C LEU A 193 9.30 9.06 4.60
N PHE A 194 9.27 9.95 3.60
CA PHE A 194 9.67 9.67 2.22
C PHE A 194 11.10 10.08 1.88
N ILE A 195 11.91 10.51 2.87
CA ILE A 195 13.33 10.78 2.63
C ILE A 195 14.04 9.47 2.32
N GLU A 196 14.66 9.47 1.15
CA GLU A 196 15.49 8.36 0.65
C GLU A 196 16.94 8.48 1.14
N THR A 197 17.63 7.36 1.17
CA THR A 197 19.08 7.38 1.39
C THR A 197 19.83 7.85 0.15
N PHE A 198 21.00 8.42 0.34
CA PHE A 198 21.83 8.84 -0.79
C PHE A 198 22.18 7.65 -1.72
N ASP A 199 22.43 6.48 -1.13
CA ASP A 199 22.72 5.25 -1.89
C ASP A 199 21.54 4.84 -2.77
N SER A 200 20.29 4.93 -2.28
CA SER A 200 19.09 4.64 -3.08
C SER A 200 18.94 5.62 -4.24
N ILE A 201 19.20 6.91 -4.00
CA ILE A 201 19.17 7.94 -5.06
C ILE A 201 20.25 7.66 -6.11
N GLN A 202 21.47 7.35 -5.67
CA GLN A 202 22.60 7.05 -6.56
C GLN A 202 22.33 5.80 -7.42
N LEU A 203 21.81 4.75 -6.78
CA LEU A 203 21.49 3.50 -7.46
C LEU A 203 20.40 3.68 -8.50
N ARG A 204 19.31 4.40 -8.16
CA ARG A 204 18.25 4.75 -9.11
C ARG A 204 18.76 5.59 -10.27
N ALA A 205 19.59 6.59 -9.98
CA ALA A 205 20.20 7.43 -11.01
C ALA A 205 21.07 6.60 -11.98
N LYS A 206 21.85 5.64 -11.45
CA LYS A 206 22.63 4.70 -12.25
C LYS A 206 21.75 3.84 -13.15
N MET A 207 20.68 3.24 -12.61
CA MET A 207 19.74 2.42 -13.37
C MET A 207 19.07 3.20 -14.50
N VAL A 208 18.73 4.47 -14.26
CA VAL A 208 18.12 5.35 -15.28
C VAL A 208 19.15 5.74 -16.34
N PHE A 209 20.38 6.06 -15.93
CA PHE A 209 21.46 6.46 -16.85
C PHE A 209 21.92 5.31 -17.78
N GLU A 210 22.00 4.09 -17.23
CA GLU A 210 22.43 2.89 -17.97
C GLU A 210 21.27 2.24 -18.76
N ALA A 211 20.05 2.78 -18.71
CA ALA A 211 18.92 2.22 -19.44
C ALA A 211 19.16 2.22 -20.97
N SER A 212 18.95 1.07 -21.57
CA SER A 212 18.90 0.92 -23.03
C SER A 212 17.62 1.55 -23.58
N ARG A 213 17.72 2.31 -24.68
CA ARG A 213 16.57 3.02 -25.28
C ARG A 213 16.47 2.70 -26.76
N THR A 214 15.29 2.27 -27.19
CA THR A 214 15.00 1.95 -28.59
C THR A 214 13.53 2.23 -28.90
N GLU A 215 13.24 3.02 -29.91
CA GLU A 215 11.89 3.29 -30.43
C GLU A 215 10.85 3.69 -29.36
N GLY A 216 11.25 4.52 -28.40
CA GLY A 216 10.38 4.97 -27.31
C GLY A 216 10.22 3.95 -26.16
N ILE A 217 10.98 2.85 -26.17
CA ILE A 217 11.01 1.88 -25.09
C ILE A 217 12.34 2.02 -24.33
N ALA A 218 12.26 2.10 -23.00
CA ALA A 218 13.41 2.06 -22.11
C ALA A 218 13.45 0.76 -21.31
N ILE A 219 14.60 0.11 -21.29
CA ILE A 219 14.83 -1.12 -20.50
C ILE A 219 16.07 -0.90 -19.62
N SER A 220 15.91 -1.13 -18.34
CA SER A 220 16.98 -1.09 -17.35
C SER A 220 17.04 -2.40 -16.57
N VAL A 221 18.23 -2.75 -16.12
CA VAL A 221 18.47 -3.93 -15.29
C VAL A 221 19.11 -3.47 -13.98
N ALA A 222 18.51 -3.86 -12.86
CA ALA A 222 19.09 -3.56 -11.55
C ALA A 222 20.39 -4.36 -11.34
N PRO A 223 21.38 -3.82 -10.62
CA PRO A 223 22.58 -4.56 -10.26
C PRO A 223 22.25 -5.84 -9.50
N GLU A 224 23.02 -6.89 -9.78
CA GLU A 224 22.88 -8.18 -9.11
C GLU A 224 23.30 -8.14 -7.63
N GLY A 225 22.76 -9.06 -6.85
CA GLY A 225 23.15 -9.26 -5.45
C GLY A 225 22.57 -8.25 -4.45
N LEU A 226 21.70 -7.33 -4.88
CA LEU A 226 20.97 -6.42 -4.02
C LEU A 226 19.60 -7.00 -3.65
N LYS A 227 19.20 -6.82 -2.39
CA LYS A 227 17.89 -7.26 -1.88
C LYS A 227 16.87 -6.13 -1.95
N ASP A 228 15.60 -6.49 -1.93
CA ASP A 228 14.45 -5.57 -1.82
C ASP A 228 14.40 -4.48 -2.92
N MET A 229 14.82 -4.86 -4.13
CA MET A 229 14.93 -3.94 -5.27
C MET A 229 13.57 -3.54 -5.88
N MET A 230 12.47 -4.14 -5.44
CA MET A 230 11.15 -3.93 -6.03
C MET A 230 10.71 -2.46 -6.03
N ALA A 231 10.81 -1.79 -4.89
CA ALA A 231 10.42 -0.38 -4.76
C ALA A 231 11.33 0.53 -5.61
N LEU A 232 12.63 0.27 -5.59
CA LEU A 232 13.60 1.06 -6.37
C LEU A 232 13.42 0.85 -7.88
N ALA A 233 13.13 -0.38 -8.32
CA ALA A 233 12.81 -0.68 -9.70
C ALA A 233 11.54 0.02 -10.17
N ALA A 234 10.49 0.05 -9.32
CA ALA A 234 9.27 0.78 -9.59
C ALA A 234 9.52 2.29 -9.73
N GLN A 235 10.29 2.89 -8.82
CA GLN A 235 10.67 4.30 -8.86
C GLN A 235 11.54 4.62 -10.10
N SER A 236 12.45 3.71 -10.48
CA SER A 236 13.27 3.86 -11.68
C SER A 236 12.42 3.81 -12.94
N ALA A 237 11.44 2.91 -13.01
CA ALA A 237 10.48 2.86 -14.13
C ALA A 237 9.62 4.13 -14.20
N ASP A 238 9.18 4.67 -13.06
CA ASP A 238 8.45 5.95 -13.01
C ASP A 238 9.33 7.12 -13.50
N MET A 239 10.61 7.12 -13.16
CA MET A 239 11.54 8.14 -13.63
C MET A 239 11.84 8.02 -15.13
N LEU A 240 11.99 6.81 -15.66
CA LEU A 240 12.17 6.58 -17.10
C LEU A 240 10.95 7.02 -17.90
N ILE A 241 9.74 6.64 -17.47
CA ILE A 241 8.51 6.98 -18.21
C ILE A 241 8.17 8.48 -18.15
N SER A 242 8.70 9.23 -17.19
CA SER A 242 8.53 10.69 -17.13
C SER A 242 9.28 11.44 -18.23
N ASN A 243 10.18 10.76 -18.93
CA ASN A 243 10.92 11.33 -20.05
C ASN A 243 10.03 11.47 -21.30
N GLU A 244 10.13 12.58 -22.03
CA GLU A 244 9.28 12.89 -23.19
C GLU A 244 9.36 11.80 -24.28
N ASP A 245 10.56 11.29 -24.56
CA ASP A 245 10.84 10.34 -25.64
C ASP A 245 10.49 8.87 -25.27
N ILE A 246 10.06 8.59 -24.03
CA ILE A 246 9.78 7.23 -23.58
C ILE A 246 8.26 7.00 -23.49
N GLU A 247 7.77 6.00 -24.20
CA GLU A 247 6.37 5.57 -24.22
C GLU A 247 6.12 4.35 -23.31
N ALA A 248 7.16 3.51 -23.10
CA ALA A 248 7.12 2.39 -22.15
C ALA A 248 8.49 2.21 -21.49
N ALA A 249 8.48 1.86 -20.21
CA ALA A 249 9.69 1.58 -19.44
C ALA A 249 9.56 0.24 -18.70
N PHE A 250 10.63 -0.54 -18.74
CA PHE A 250 10.76 -1.82 -18.07
C PHE A 250 12.02 -1.81 -17.21
N VAL A 251 11.90 -2.19 -15.95
CA VAL A 251 13.04 -2.34 -15.04
C VAL A 251 13.03 -3.74 -14.45
N LEU A 252 14.05 -4.51 -14.77
CA LEU A 252 14.26 -5.88 -14.33
C LEU A 252 15.09 -5.89 -13.05
N TYR A 253 14.79 -6.79 -12.12
CA TYR A 253 15.55 -6.94 -10.88
C TYR A 253 15.49 -8.37 -10.35
N SER A 254 16.51 -8.79 -9.60
CA SER A 254 16.55 -10.11 -8.96
C SER A 254 15.63 -10.15 -7.74
N LEU A 255 14.91 -11.25 -7.58
CA LEU A 255 14.11 -11.57 -6.40
C LEU A 255 14.97 -12.33 -5.38
N ASN A 256 14.57 -12.30 -4.12
CA ASN A 256 15.27 -12.96 -3.02
C ASN A 256 15.27 -14.51 -3.15
N ASP A 257 14.32 -15.07 -3.89
CA ASP A 257 14.19 -16.52 -4.18
C ASP A 257 14.90 -16.97 -5.46
N GLY A 258 15.66 -16.08 -6.11
CA GLY A 258 16.38 -16.33 -7.35
C GLY A 258 15.55 -16.11 -8.62
N GLY A 259 14.32 -15.67 -8.52
CA GLY A 259 13.48 -15.25 -9.65
C GLY A 259 13.84 -13.88 -10.19
N ILE A 260 13.15 -13.46 -11.26
CA ILE A 260 13.28 -12.14 -11.85
C ILE A 260 11.96 -11.38 -11.69
N GLY A 261 12.03 -10.19 -11.10
CA GLY A 261 10.94 -9.23 -11.07
C GLY A 261 11.06 -8.20 -12.18
N VAL A 262 9.93 -7.71 -12.67
CA VAL A 262 9.89 -6.64 -13.68
C VAL A 262 8.90 -5.58 -13.24
N SER A 263 9.36 -4.34 -13.14
CA SER A 263 8.49 -3.15 -13.02
C SER A 263 8.29 -2.52 -14.39
N ALA A 264 7.05 -2.44 -14.85
CA ALA A 264 6.72 -1.86 -16.16
C ALA A 264 5.80 -0.64 -16.02
N ARG A 265 6.02 0.36 -16.86
CA ARG A 265 5.22 1.58 -16.96
C ARG A 265 4.95 1.94 -18.42
N SER A 266 3.81 2.60 -18.69
CA SER A 266 3.46 3.07 -20.04
C SER A 266 2.66 4.37 -19.99
N LYS A 267 2.86 5.23 -20.98
CA LYS A 267 1.99 6.39 -21.24
C LYS A 267 0.67 6.03 -21.94
N GLY A 268 0.42 4.73 -22.21
CA GLY A 268 -0.83 4.22 -22.76
C GLY A 268 -0.78 3.78 -24.23
N LYS A 269 0.21 4.19 -25.04
CA LYS A 269 0.36 3.70 -26.41
C LYS A 269 0.81 2.23 -26.44
N VAL A 270 1.71 1.85 -25.54
CA VAL A 270 2.16 0.47 -25.38
C VAL A 270 1.33 -0.19 -24.27
N ASN A 271 0.67 -1.30 -24.59
CA ASN A 271 -0.02 -2.09 -23.59
C ASN A 271 0.99 -3.03 -22.89
N VAL A 272 1.58 -2.55 -21.79
CA VAL A 272 2.57 -3.34 -21.03
C VAL A 272 1.96 -4.59 -20.38
N GLN A 273 0.65 -4.65 -20.19
CA GLN A 273 -0.05 -5.82 -19.66
C GLN A 273 0.10 -7.03 -20.60
N VAL A 274 -0.12 -6.83 -21.90
CA VAL A 274 0.03 -7.91 -22.89
C VAL A 274 1.46 -8.43 -22.93
N VAL A 275 2.45 -7.53 -22.80
CA VAL A 275 3.87 -7.94 -22.76
C VAL A 275 4.15 -8.79 -21.53
N MET A 276 3.63 -8.38 -20.38
CA MET A 276 3.88 -9.09 -19.12
C MET A 276 3.11 -10.42 -19.03
N GLU A 277 1.88 -10.50 -19.57
CA GLU A 277 1.11 -11.74 -19.67
C GLU A 277 1.81 -12.76 -20.60
N ALA A 278 2.42 -12.29 -21.69
CA ALA A 278 3.21 -13.14 -22.58
C ALA A 278 4.46 -13.73 -21.90
N LEU A 279 4.98 -13.04 -20.88
CA LEU A 279 6.09 -13.52 -20.04
C LEU A 279 5.62 -14.38 -18.85
N GLY A 280 4.29 -14.61 -18.70
CA GLY A 280 3.71 -15.36 -17.60
C GLY A 280 3.35 -14.52 -16.37
N GLY A 281 3.37 -13.18 -16.49
CA GLY A 281 3.00 -12.23 -15.46
C GLY A 281 1.58 -11.70 -15.56
N GLY A 282 1.24 -10.71 -14.73
CA GLY A 282 -0.06 -10.07 -14.73
C GLY A 282 -0.04 -8.65 -14.15
N GLY A 283 -1.14 -7.89 -14.30
CA GLY A 283 -1.30 -6.56 -13.74
C GLY A 283 -2.11 -5.62 -14.64
N HIS A 284 -1.83 -4.33 -14.65
CA HIS A 284 -2.59 -3.27 -15.34
C HIS A 284 -1.94 -2.80 -16.64
N ARG A 285 -2.75 -2.27 -17.57
CA ARG A 285 -2.31 -1.76 -18.87
C ARG A 285 -1.13 -0.77 -18.80
N THR A 286 -1.00 0.00 -17.75
CA THR A 286 -0.01 1.08 -17.62
C THR A 286 0.99 0.89 -16.48
N CYS A 287 0.75 -0.08 -15.58
CA CYS A 287 1.61 -0.32 -14.41
C CYS A 287 1.60 -1.79 -14.02
N LEU A 288 2.75 -2.44 -13.99
CA LEU A 288 2.89 -3.87 -13.73
C LEU A 288 4.10 -4.20 -12.87
N LEU A 289 3.88 -5.20 -12.03
CA LEU A 289 4.91 -5.89 -11.29
C LEU A 289 4.80 -7.38 -11.62
N TYR A 290 5.89 -8.01 -12.01
CA TYR A 290 5.96 -9.44 -12.35
C TYR A 290 7.03 -10.15 -11.54
N THR A 291 6.72 -11.37 -11.14
CA THR A 291 7.66 -12.28 -10.49
C THR A 291 7.60 -13.66 -11.19
N SER A 292 8.70 -14.11 -11.76
CA SER A 292 8.84 -15.47 -12.34
C SER A 292 9.95 -16.24 -11.64
N PRO A 293 9.79 -17.54 -11.41
CA PRO A 293 10.96 -18.37 -11.14
C PRO A 293 11.94 -18.27 -12.31
N SER A 294 13.24 -18.18 -12.00
CA SER A 294 14.30 -18.17 -13.03
C SER A 294 14.09 -19.34 -13.99
N PRO A 295 14.20 -19.17 -15.32
CA PRO A 295 14.28 -20.31 -16.20
C PRO A 295 15.49 -21.13 -15.75
N ARG A 296 15.23 -22.37 -15.32
CA ARG A 296 16.31 -23.37 -15.18
C ARG A 296 16.72 -23.71 -16.59
N ASP A 297 18.04 -23.69 -16.82
CA ASP A 297 18.70 -24.15 -18.05
C ASP A 297 18.15 -25.46 -18.57
#